data_7cf2b45812e63557223c20662f847456
#
_entry.id   7cf2b45812e63557223c20662f847456
#
_cell.length_a   1.000
_cell.length_b   1.000
_cell.length_c   1.000
_cell.angle_alpha   90.00
_cell.angle_beta   90.00
_cell.angle_gamma   90.00
#
_symmetry.space_group_name_H-M   'P 1'
#
loop_
_entity.id
_entity.type
_entity.pdbx_description
1 polymer ?
#
loop_
_entity_poly.entity_id
_entity_poly.type
_entity_poly.pdbx_seq_one_letter_code
_entity_poly.pdbx_strand_id
1 'polypeptide(L)'
;MNENLKHWYDGWFYDYFIAPSQDKAFEIVKNLIDDGSTLLDAGCGTGRFCFQIKDKCSKIDGLDASLKNIDTANKNYDSNFHHKIKFYHNDIKSFLEESKNKYDYAILSYVIHEIDETKREDILKLLSLYADKIIIVDYLSPHPKTFTGIVNRIVEFIAGKVHYRNFKTYLKNDGIKGLAQQSNLQFIVDIKNNPPTSHIAILSKG
;
A
#
# COMPACT_ATOMS: atom_id res chain seq x y z
N MET A 1 5.25 24.11 -8.08
CA MET A 1 6.66 23.83 -8.40
C MET A 1 6.77 22.32 -8.47
N ASN A 2 6.70 21.79 -9.71
CA ASN A 2 6.68 20.35 -9.97
C ASN A 2 8.10 19.80 -9.84
N GLU A 3 8.44 19.22 -8.71
CA GLU A 3 9.58 18.32 -8.65
C GLU A 3 9.10 16.94 -9.11
N ASN A 4 9.39 16.63 -10.38
CA ASN A 4 9.48 15.26 -10.87
C ASN A 4 10.59 14.58 -10.06
N LEU A 5 10.26 14.01 -8.91
CA LEU A 5 11.14 13.14 -8.16
C LEU A 5 11.41 11.94 -9.07
N LYS A 6 12.59 11.93 -9.69
CA LYS A 6 13.13 10.73 -10.34
C LYS A 6 13.28 9.68 -9.26
N HIS A 7 12.31 8.77 -9.17
CA HIS A 7 12.45 7.57 -8.36
C HIS A 7 13.52 6.70 -9.01
N TRP A 8 14.77 6.75 -8.49
CA TRP A 8 15.93 6.00 -8.99
C TRP A 8 15.75 4.47 -8.85
N TYR A 9 14.80 4.01 -8.02
CA TYR A 9 14.43 2.61 -7.81
C TYR A 9 13.46 2.07 -8.86
N ASP A 10 13.09 2.87 -9.87
CA ASP A 10 12.33 2.41 -11.04
C ASP A 10 13.28 1.61 -11.95
N GLY A 11 13.54 0.34 -11.64
CA GLY A 11 14.40 -0.48 -12.46
C GLY A 11 14.72 -1.85 -11.88
N TRP A 12 15.67 -2.55 -12.50
CA TRP A 12 16.07 -3.93 -12.18
C TRP A 12 16.40 -4.17 -10.69
N PHE A 13 16.87 -3.14 -9.96
CA PHE A 13 17.16 -3.25 -8.53
C PHE A 13 15.88 -3.45 -7.70
N TYR A 14 14.83 -2.69 -8.00
CA TYR A 14 13.52 -2.87 -7.41
C TYR A 14 12.97 -4.27 -7.71
N ASP A 15 13.00 -4.67 -8.98
CA ASP A 15 12.46 -5.95 -9.43
C ASP A 15 13.22 -7.14 -8.84
N TYR A 16 14.53 -7.03 -8.61
CA TYR A 16 15.36 -8.14 -8.13
C TYR A 16 15.40 -8.24 -6.59
N PHE A 17 15.42 -7.12 -5.87
CA PHE A 17 15.62 -7.12 -4.41
C PHE A 17 14.37 -6.82 -3.60
N ILE A 18 13.46 -5.98 -4.09
CA ILE A 18 12.29 -5.51 -3.34
C ILE A 18 11.04 -6.29 -3.73
N ALA A 19 10.77 -6.43 -5.01
CA ALA A 19 9.58 -7.08 -5.54
C ALA A 19 9.36 -8.52 -5.04
N PRO A 20 10.39 -9.41 -4.93
CA PRO A 20 10.18 -10.77 -4.42
C PRO A 20 9.72 -10.82 -2.96
N SER A 21 10.13 -9.84 -2.14
CA SER A 21 9.66 -9.73 -0.75
C SER A 21 8.21 -9.25 -0.70
N GLN A 22 7.84 -8.33 -1.58
CA GLN A 22 6.47 -7.85 -1.72
C GLN A 22 5.53 -8.94 -2.24
N ASP A 23 5.97 -9.74 -3.23
CA ASP A 23 5.16 -10.83 -3.77
C ASP A 23 4.74 -11.85 -2.72
N LYS A 24 5.65 -12.20 -1.79
CA LYS A 24 5.30 -13.08 -0.67
C LYS A 24 4.23 -12.48 0.25
N ALA A 25 4.30 -11.18 0.50
CA ALA A 25 3.27 -10.48 1.27
C ALA A 25 1.94 -10.43 0.49
N PHE A 26 1.99 -10.20 -0.81
CA PHE A 26 0.81 -10.16 -1.68
C PHE A 26 0.11 -11.51 -1.76
N GLU A 27 0.84 -12.62 -1.82
CA GLU A 27 0.27 -13.97 -1.74
C GLU A 27 -0.48 -14.22 -0.42
N ILE A 28 0.06 -13.75 0.71
CA ILE A 28 -0.64 -13.83 1.99
C ILE A 28 -1.93 -13.02 1.93
N VAL A 29 -1.85 -11.76 1.47
CA VAL A 29 -3.02 -10.87 1.34
C VAL A 29 -4.08 -11.45 0.41
N LYS A 30 -3.67 -12.03 -0.72
CA LYS A 30 -4.58 -12.70 -1.67
C LYS A 30 -5.43 -13.79 -1.00
N ASN A 31 -4.85 -14.53 -0.07
CA ASN A 31 -5.56 -15.59 0.66
C ASN A 31 -6.50 -15.03 1.76
N LEU A 32 -6.35 -13.77 2.16
CA LEU A 32 -7.18 -13.11 3.17
C LEU A 32 -8.37 -12.34 2.57
N ILE A 33 -8.38 -12.11 1.26
CA ILE A 33 -9.47 -11.40 0.57
C ILE A 33 -10.50 -12.42 0.09
N ASP A 34 -11.77 -12.13 0.35
CA ASP A 34 -12.91 -12.96 -0.06
C ASP A 34 -13.11 -12.88 -1.57
N ASP A 35 -13.53 -14.00 -2.19
CA ASP A 35 -13.80 -14.05 -3.62
C ASP A 35 -14.99 -13.16 -4.01
N GLY A 36 -14.89 -12.46 -5.13
CA GLY A 36 -15.92 -11.55 -5.61
C GLY A 36 -15.92 -10.17 -4.98
N SER A 37 -14.99 -9.87 -4.07
CA SER A 37 -14.90 -8.58 -3.38
C SER A 37 -14.59 -7.41 -4.32
N THR A 38 -14.97 -6.22 -3.86
CA THR A 38 -14.55 -4.94 -4.43
C THR A 38 -13.35 -4.41 -3.67
N LEU A 39 -12.33 -3.92 -4.38
CA LEU A 39 -11.05 -3.49 -3.81
C LEU A 39 -10.67 -2.08 -4.27
N LEU A 40 -10.23 -1.24 -3.33
CA LEU A 40 -9.47 -0.04 -3.59
C LEU A 40 -8.00 -0.29 -3.24
N ASP A 41 -7.09 -0.17 -4.21
CA ASP A 41 -5.64 -0.20 -3.99
C ASP A 41 -5.13 1.26 -3.94
N ALA A 42 -4.96 1.77 -2.73
CA ALA A 42 -4.60 3.17 -2.47
C ALA A 42 -3.06 3.32 -2.40
N GLY A 43 -2.47 3.83 -3.48
CA GLY A 43 -1.04 3.83 -3.75
C GLY A 43 -0.63 2.59 -4.54
N CYS A 44 -1.36 2.30 -5.61
CA CYS A 44 -1.20 1.06 -6.40
C CYS A 44 0.12 0.99 -7.19
N GLY A 45 0.89 2.07 -7.26
CA GLY A 45 2.11 2.13 -8.06
C GLY A 45 1.85 1.77 -9.52
N THR A 46 2.61 0.82 -10.04
CA THR A 46 2.47 0.31 -11.43
C THR A 46 1.40 -0.78 -11.58
N GLY A 47 0.50 -0.93 -10.59
CA GLY A 47 -0.61 -1.88 -10.62
C GLY A 47 -0.24 -3.33 -10.28
N ARG A 48 0.97 -3.60 -9.76
CA ARG A 48 1.49 -4.96 -9.54
C ARG A 48 0.53 -5.82 -8.70
N PHE A 49 0.06 -5.31 -7.56
CA PHE A 49 -0.87 -6.03 -6.71
C PHE A 49 -2.24 -6.21 -7.37
N CYS A 50 -2.77 -5.16 -8.03
CA CYS A 50 -4.04 -5.24 -8.74
C CYS A 50 -4.07 -6.39 -9.75
N PHE A 51 -2.95 -6.60 -10.50
CA PHE A 51 -2.85 -7.69 -11.46
C PHE A 51 -2.79 -9.08 -10.82
N GLN A 52 -2.15 -9.20 -9.65
CA GLN A 52 -2.05 -10.48 -8.93
C GLN A 52 -3.37 -10.93 -8.32
N ILE A 53 -4.25 -9.97 -7.93
CA ILE A 53 -5.52 -10.26 -7.26
C ILE A 53 -6.75 -10.23 -8.17
N LYS A 54 -6.59 -9.88 -9.44
CA LYS A 54 -7.69 -9.66 -10.40
C LYS A 54 -8.73 -10.77 -10.47
N ASP A 55 -8.29 -12.03 -10.30
CA ASP A 55 -9.18 -13.18 -10.40
C ASP A 55 -10.09 -13.35 -9.18
N LYS A 56 -9.69 -12.80 -8.03
CA LYS A 56 -10.47 -12.86 -6.79
C LYS A 56 -11.51 -11.73 -6.69
N CYS A 57 -11.24 -10.59 -7.29
CA CYS A 57 -12.10 -9.42 -7.15
C CYS A 57 -13.09 -9.28 -8.29
N SER A 58 -14.28 -8.78 -7.98
CA SER A 58 -15.28 -8.36 -8.97
C SER A 58 -14.96 -7.00 -9.57
N LYS A 59 -14.33 -6.10 -8.78
CA LYS A 59 -13.91 -4.76 -9.17
C LYS A 59 -12.66 -4.35 -8.41
N ILE A 60 -11.72 -3.72 -9.09
CA ILE A 60 -10.51 -3.12 -8.51
C ILE A 60 -10.36 -1.69 -9.02
N ASP A 61 -10.30 -0.73 -8.11
CA ASP A 61 -9.90 0.64 -8.41
C ASP A 61 -8.49 0.86 -7.84
N GLY A 62 -7.49 1.05 -8.71
CA GLY A 62 -6.11 1.36 -8.35
C GLY A 62 -5.88 2.87 -8.39
N LEU A 63 -5.32 3.43 -7.35
CA LEU A 63 -5.12 4.86 -7.18
C LEU A 63 -3.66 5.16 -6.88
N ASP A 64 -3.06 6.11 -7.59
CA ASP A 64 -1.71 6.60 -7.29
C ASP A 64 -1.57 8.10 -7.60
N ALA A 65 -0.80 8.82 -6.77
CA ALA A 65 -0.53 10.24 -6.95
C ALA A 65 0.53 10.51 -8.04
N SER A 66 1.22 9.48 -8.54
CA SER A 66 2.21 9.59 -9.61
C SER A 66 1.58 9.27 -10.95
N LEU A 67 1.46 10.27 -11.82
CA LEU A 67 1.01 10.06 -13.21
C LEU A 67 1.87 9.03 -13.95
N LYS A 68 3.19 9.01 -13.71
CA LYS A 68 4.12 8.05 -14.32
C LYS A 68 3.77 6.61 -13.93
N ASN A 69 3.41 6.38 -12.66
CA ASN A 69 3.00 5.06 -12.18
C ASN A 69 1.70 4.63 -12.85
N ILE A 70 0.71 5.51 -12.92
CA ILE A 70 -0.58 5.23 -13.58
C ILE A 70 -0.41 4.97 -15.08
N ASP A 71 0.42 5.75 -15.77
CA ASP A 71 0.74 5.50 -17.18
C ASP A 71 1.38 4.12 -17.38
N THR A 72 2.26 3.71 -16.46
CA THR A 72 2.89 2.39 -16.48
C THR A 72 1.87 1.29 -16.18
N ALA A 73 1.02 1.47 -15.17
CA ALA A 73 -0.04 0.53 -14.84
C ALA A 73 -1.00 0.31 -16.04
N ASN A 74 -1.40 1.38 -16.71
CA ASN A 74 -2.25 1.31 -17.90
C ASN A 74 -1.54 0.63 -19.09
N LYS A 75 -0.23 0.80 -19.27
CA LYS A 75 0.54 0.10 -20.31
C LYS A 75 0.71 -1.40 -20.03
N ASN A 76 0.86 -1.77 -18.76
CA ASN A 76 1.01 -3.17 -18.33
C ASN A 76 -0.32 -3.93 -18.32
N TYR A 77 -1.41 -3.21 -18.54
CA TYR A 77 -2.75 -3.74 -18.48
C TYR A 77 -3.11 -4.49 -19.76
N ASP A 78 -3.30 -5.80 -19.66
CA ASP A 78 -3.74 -6.63 -20.80
C ASP A 78 -5.23 -6.39 -21.10
N SER A 79 -5.52 -6.03 -22.34
CA SER A 79 -6.86 -5.69 -22.85
C SER A 79 -7.93 -6.75 -22.63
N ASN A 80 -7.56 -7.99 -22.45
CA ASN A 80 -8.50 -9.10 -22.24
C ASN A 80 -9.19 -9.11 -20.86
N PHE A 81 -8.72 -8.26 -19.91
CA PHE A 81 -9.24 -8.19 -18.54
C PHE A 81 -9.79 -6.79 -18.17
N HIS A 82 -10.05 -5.94 -19.15
CA HIS A 82 -10.32 -4.50 -18.98
C HIS A 82 -11.55 -4.12 -18.13
N HIS A 83 -12.45 -5.04 -17.86
CA HIS A 83 -13.70 -4.65 -17.19
C HIS A 83 -13.62 -4.62 -15.67
N LYS A 84 -12.59 -5.24 -15.07
CA LYS A 84 -12.49 -5.37 -13.60
C LYS A 84 -11.57 -4.35 -12.94
N ILE A 85 -10.51 -3.88 -13.62
CA ILE A 85 -9.50 -2.98 -13.05
C ILE A 85 -9.58 -1.62 -13.71
N LYS A 86 -9.53 -0.56 -12.89
CA LYS A 86 -9.39 0.82 -13.37
C LYS A 86 -8.31 1.52 -12.58
N PHE A 87 -7.47 2.31 -13.25
CA PHE A 87 -6.42 3.09 -12.63
C PHE A 87 -6.73 4.58 -12.69
N TYR A 88 -6.46 5.29 -11.58
CA TYR A 88 -6.77 6.71 -11.43
C TYR A 88 -5.54 7.47 -10.92
N HIS A 89 -5.19 8.55 -11.59
CA HIS A 89 -4.22 9.51 -11.10
C HIS A 89 -4.94 10.53 -10.21
N ASN A 90 -4.89 10.30 -8.90
CA ASN A 90 -5.52 11.19 -7.91
C ASN A 90 -4.90 10.95 -6.52
N ASP A 91 -5.14 11.83 -5.56
CA ASP A 91 -4.88 11.55 -4.15
C ASP A 91 -6.06 10.83 -3.49
N ILE A 92 -5.80 10.14 -2.38
CA ILE A 92 -6.78 9.28 -1.70
C ILE A 92 -8.03 10.07 -1.29
N LYS A 93 -7.85 11.28 -0.73
CA LYS A 93 -8.94 12.08 -0.20
C LYS A 93 -9.86 12.56 -1.33
N SER A 94 -9.27 13.22 -2.33
CA SER A 94 -10.02 13.74 -3.48
C SER A 94 -10.77 12.64 -4.20
N PHE A 95 -10.12 11.50 -4.45
CA PHE A 95 -10.76 10.37 -5.12
C PHE A 95 -11.98 9.83 -4.35
N LEU A 96 -11.87 9.63 -3.05
CA LEU A 96 -12.96 9.09 -2.24
C LEU A 96 -14.13 10.07 -2.13
N GLU A 97 -13.85 11.36 -1.94
CA GLU A 97 -14.87 12.41 -1.85
C GLU A 97 -15.63 12.61 -3.17
N GLU A 98 -14.95 12.46 -4.32
CA GLU A 98 -15.55 12.60 -5.65
C GLU A 98 -16.34 11.35 -6.06
N SER A 99 -15.73 10.16 -5.93
CA SER A 99 -16.31 8.91 -6.41
C SER A 99 -17.46 8.42 -5.54
N LYS A 100 -17.37 8.64 -4.22
CA LYS A 100 -18.31 8.12 -3.19
C LYS A 100 -18.51 6.60 -3.24
N ASN A 101 -17.61 5.88 -3.91
CA ASN A 101 -17.66 4.43 -4.02
C ASN A 101 -17.43 3.79 -2.65
N LYS A 102 -18.06 2.65 -2.42
CA LYS A 102 -17.81 1.78 -1.26
C LYS A 102 -17.09 0.52 -1.73
N TYR A 103 -16.25 -0.01 -0.85
CA TYR A 103 -15.42 -1.18 -1.11
C TYR A 103 -15.51 -2.18 0.04
N ASP A 104 -15.40 -3.46 -0.27
CA ASP A 104 -15.24 -4.48 0.77
C ASP A 104 -13.86 -4.36 1.42
N TYR A 105 -12.85 -4.01 0.62
CA TYR A 105 -11.48 -3.82 1.08
C TYR A 105 -10.84 -2.56 0.49
N ALA A 106 -10.10 -1.81 1.33
CA ALA A 106 -9.09 -0.87 0.89
C ALA A 106 -7.71 -1.39 1.29
N ILE A 107 -6.71 -1.32 0.41
CA ILE A 107 -5.33 -1.71 0.72
C ILE A 107 -4.37 -0.54 0.60
N LEU A 108 -3.41 -0.48 1.51
CA LEU A 108 -2.22 0.36 1.48
C LEU A 108 -1.01 -0.57 1.54
N SER A 109 -0.34 -0.79 0.41
CA SER A 109 0.81 -1.68 0.33
C SER A 109 2.11 -0.91 0.16
N TYR A 110 2.92 -0.85 1.22
CA TYR A 110 4.17 -0.08 1.29
C TYR A 110 3.98 1.42 0.99
N VAL A 111 2.88 2.00 1.46
CA VAL A 111 2.48 3.39 1.22
C VAL A 111 2.46 4.21 2.51
N ILE A 112 1.92 3.65 3.60
CA ILE A 112 1.60 4.44 4.79
C ILE A 112 2.85 5.01 5.48
N HIS A 113 4.00 4.33 5.38
CA HIS A 113 5.27 4.83 5.91
C HIS A 113 5.81 6.04 5.14
N GLU A 114 5.43 6.21 3.86
CA GLU A 114 5.83 7.35 3.02
C GLU A 114 5.02 8.60 3.31
N ILE A 115 3.78 8.44 3.80
CA ILE A 115 2.87 9.54 4.10
C ILE A 115 3.38 10.34 5.31
N ASP A 116 3.21 11.65 5.26
CA ASP A 116 3.51 12.53 6.40
C ASP A 116 2.76 12.08 7.66
N GLU A 117 3.46 12.03 8.81
CA GLU A 117 2.90 11.49 10.05
C GLU A 117 1.61 12.20 10.48
N THR A 118 1.46 13.48 10.16
CA THR A 118 0.28 14.27 10.51
C THR A 118 -0.97 13.92 9.73
N LYS A 119 -0.82 13.18 8.62
CA LYS A 119 -1.92 12.80 7.71
C LYS A 119 -2.34 11.34 7.81
N ARG A 120 -1.52 10.47 8.43
CA ARG A 120 -1.74 9.03 8.43
C ARG A 120 -3.05 8.63 9.10
N GLU A 121 -3.31 9.21 10.27
CA GLU A 121 -4.53 8.98 11.05
C GLU A 121 -5.78 9.37 10.25
N ASP A 122 -5.77 10.57 9.66
CA ASP A 122 -6.89 11.08 8.86
C ASP A 122 -7.18 10.22 7.64
N ILE A 123 -6.12 9.72 6.96
CA ILE A 123 -6.26 8.82 5.81
C ILE A 123 -6.88 7.49 6.24
N LEU A 124 -6.46 6.89 7.36
CA LEU A 124 -7.05 5.64 7.82
C LEU A 124 -8.49 5.81 8.26
N LYS A 125 -8.81 6.91 8.97
CA LYS A 125 -10.19 7.26 9.32
C LYS A 125 -11.05 7.47 8.08
N LEU A 126 -10.52 8.17 7.08
CA LEU A 126 -11.23 8.39 5.81
C LEU A 126 -11.48 7.05 5.09
N LEU A 127 -10.44 6.21 4.90
CA LEU A 127 -10.60 4.90 4.28
C LEU A 127 -11.65 4.05 5.00
N SER A 128 -11.70 4.10 6.34
CA SER A 128 -12.70 3.36 7.13
C SER A 128 -14.14 3.87 6.94
N LEU A 129 -14.35 5.02 6.31
CA LEU A 129 -15.70 5.48 5.90
C LEU A 129 -16.13 4.87 4.56
N TYR A 130 -15.18 4.42 3.73
CA TYR A 130 -15.42 3.98 2.36
C TYR A 130 -15.11 2.49 2.12
N ALA A 131 -14.46 1.82 3.07
CA ALA A 131 -14.18 0.39 3.01
C ALA A 131 -14.56 -0.29 4.33
N ASP A 132 -15.08 -1.52 4.25
CA ASP A 132 -15.46 -2.31 5.42
C ASP A 132 -14.21 -2.79 6.17
N LYS A 133 -13.17 -3.15 5.44
CA LYS A 133 -11.90 -3.62 5.96
C LYS A 133 -10.74 -2.86 5.29
N ILE A 134 -9.75 -2.47 6.09
CA ILE A 134 -8.50 -1.85 5.60
C ILE A 134 -7.37 -2.84 5.76
N ILE A 135 -6.72 -3.19 4.66
CA ILE A 135 -5.52 -4.01 4.64
C ILE A 135 -4.31 -3.08 4.60
N ILE A 136 -3.37 -3.25 5.52
CA ILE A 136 -2.09 -2.55 5.50
C ILE A 136 -0.98 -3.59 5.40
N VAL A 137 -0.13 -3.43 4.40
CA VAL A 137 1.13 -4.16 4.24
C VAL A 137 2.23 -3.14 4.30
N ASP A 138 3.04 -3.18 5.35
CA ASP A 138 4.12 -2.22 5.50
C ASP A 138 5.27 -2.77 6.35
N TYR A 139 6.33 -1.99 6.51
CA TYR A 139 7.49 -2.41 7.29
C TYR A 139 7.14 -2.81 8.72
N LEU A 140 7.79 -3.88 9.18
CA LEU A 140 7.62 -4.34 10.55
C LEU A 140 8.22 -3.34 11.56
N SER A 141 7.47 -3.02 12.62
CA SER A 141 7.96 -2.28 13.78
C SER A 141 7.95 -3.16 15.03
N PRO A 142 9.05 -3.22 15.81
CA PRO A 142 10.38 -2.66 15.54
C PRO A 142 11.03 -3.26 14.30
N HIS A 143 11.71 -2.42 13.53
CA HIS A 143 12.33 -2.84 12.27
C HIS A 143 13.44 -3.86 12.51
N PRO A 144 13.44 -5.01 11.78
CA PRO A 144 14.40 -6.08 12.04
C PRO A 144 15.85 -5.66 11.76
N LYS A 145 16.78 -6.13 12.61
CA LYS A 145 18.22 -5.90 12.47
C LYS A 145 18.89 -6.95 11.58
N THR A 146 18.16 -7.50 10.61
CA THR A 146 18.63 -8.47 9.63
C THR A 146 19.27 -7.76 8.44
N PHE A 147 19.98 -8.50 7.58
CA PHE A 147 20.54 -7.96 6.35
C PHE A 147 19.47 -7.27 5.48
N THR A 148 18.32 -7.91 5.32
CA THR A 148 17.18 -7.34 4.60
C THR A 148 16.65 -6.04 5.23
N GLY A 149 16.59 -5.99 6.57
CA GLY A 149 16.22 -4.78 7.29
C GLY A 149 17.22 -3.63 7.10
N ILE A 150 18.51 -3.93 7.01
CA ILE A 150 19.54 -2.92 6.71
C ILE A 150 19.36 -2.42 5.27
N VAL A 151 19.15 -3.31 4.30
CA VAL A 151 18.92 -2.95 2.90
C VAL A 151 17.69 -2.03 2.78
N ASN A 152 16.57 -2.37 3.43
CA ASN A 152 15.37 -1.53 3.43
C ASN A 152 15.66 -0.11 3.95
N ARG A 153 16.43 0.02 5.05
CA ARG A 153 16.81 1.35 5.58
C ARG A 153 17.67 2.16 4.61
N ILE A 154 18.56 1.49 3.87
CA ILE A 154 19.40 2.12 2.86
C ILE A 154 18.53 2.60 1.70
N VAL A 155 17.58 1.80 1.25
CA VAL A 155 16.62 2.16 0.19
C VAL A 155 15.82 3.39 0.58
N GLU A 156 15.23 3.40 1.78
CA GLU A 156 14.47 4.55 2.28
C GLU A 156 15.34 5.82 2.45
N PHE A 157 16.60 5.65 2.86
CA PHE A 157 17.54 6.78 2.95
C PHE A 157 17.86 7.38 1.57
N ILE A 158 18.07 6.53 0.55
CA ILE A 158 18.38 6.97 -0.82
C ILE A 158 17.12 7.54 -1.50
N ALA A 159 15.91 7.08 -1.14
CA ALA A 159 14.65 7.63 -1.62
C ALA A 159 14.46 9.12 -1.28
N GLY A 160 15.21 9.64 -0.30
CA GLY A 160 15.31 11.07 -0.02
C GLY A 160 14.99 11.43 1.43
N LYS A 161 15.37 12.68 1.79
CA LYS A 161 15.27 13.14 3.19
C LYS A 161 13.85 13.10 3.76
N VAL A 162 12.84 13.43 2.95
CA VAL A 162 11.43 13.43 3.38
C VAL A 162 10.95 11.99 3.57
N HIS A 163 11.20 11.11 2.62
CA HIS A 163 10.90 9.68 2.69
C HIS A 163 11.50 9.05 3.96
N TYR A 164 12.80 9.22 4.14
CA TYR A 164 13.50 8.67 5.30
C TYR A 164 13.00 9.21 6.63
N ARG A 165 12.62 10.50 6.69
CA ARG A 165 11.98 11.08 7.88
C ARG A 165 10.65 10.40 8.17
N ASN A 166 9.79 10.27 7.15
CA ASN A 166 8.47 9.67 7.29
C ASN A 166 8.57 8.18 7.68
N PHE A 167 9.47 7.43 7.06
CA PHE A 167 9.79 6.06 7.46
C PHE A 167 10.23 5.97 8.94
N LYS A 168 11.11 6.85 9.40
CA LYS A 168 11.55 6.85 10.81
C LYS A 168 10.42 7.18 11.78
N THR A 169 9.57 8.15 11.46
CA THR A 169 8.41 8.48 12.31
C THR A 169 7.41 7.35 12.36
N TYR A 170 7.19 6.64 11.23
CA TYR A 170 6.36 5.44 11.19
C TYR A 170 6.89 4.36 12.15
N LEU A 171 8.17 4.03 12.10
CA LEU A 171 8.77 3.04 13.00
C LEU A 171 8.76 3.50 14.47
N LYS A 172 9.02 4.78 14.73
CA LYS A 172 9.02 5.35 16.09
C LYS A 172 7.63 5.29 16.74
N ASN A 173 6.60 5.42 15.95
CA ASN A 173 5.19 5.40 16.38
C ASN A 173 4.56 3.99 16.32
N ASP A 174 5.37 2.95 16.48
CA ASP A 174 4.97 1.54 16.50
C ASP A 174 4.26 1.03 15.23
N GLY A 175 4.54 1.65 14.08
CA GLY A 175 4.07 1.18 12.78
C GLY A 175 2.54 1.06 12.71
N ILE A 176 2.06 -0.08 12.16
CA ILE A 176 0.62 -0.32 12.00
C ILE A 176 -0.10 -0.36 13.35
N LYS A 177 0.55 -0.85 14.42
CA LYS A 177 -0.09 -0.94 15.76
C LYS A 177 -0.41 0.44 16.30
N GLY A 178 0.55 1.35 16.28
CA GLY A 178 0.32 2.73 16.69
C GLY A 178 -0.73 3.43 15.85
N LEU A 179 -0.73 3.20 14.54
CA LEU A 179 -1.73 3.78 13.63
C LEU A 179 -3.14 3.24 13.89
N ALA A 180 -3.30 1.94 14.13
CA ALA A 180 -4.60 1.35 14.47
C ALA A 180 -5.16 1.96 15.75
N GLN A 181 -4.32 2.12 16.79
CA GLN A 181 -4.71 2.75 18.05
C GLN A 181 -5.12 4.22 17.86
N GLN A 182 -4.31 5.01 17.13
CA GLN A 182 -4.60 6.43 16.87
C GLN A 182 -5.89 6.61 16.06
N SER A 183 -6.14 5.72 15.11
CA SER A 183 -7.33 5.78 14.24
C SER A 183 -8.56 5.11 14.84
N ASN A 184 -8.48 4.55 16.05
CA ASN A 184 -9.54 3.78 16.70
C ASN A 184 -10.07 2.62 15.83
N LEU A 185 -9.12 1.89 15.22
CA LEU A 185 -9.37 0.71 14.40
C LEU A 185 -8.93 -0.55 15.14
N GLN A 186 -9.68 -1.63 14.96
CA GLN A 186 -9.41 -2.93 15.59
C GLN A 186 -8.74 -3.88 14.60
N PHE A 187 -7.81 -4.69 15.11
CA PHE A 187 -7.19 -5.77 14.33
C PHE A 187 -8.17 -6.93 14.16
N ILE A 188 -8.43 -7.31 12.91
CA ILE A 188 -9.03 -8.60 12.54
C ILE A 188 -7.92 -9.62 12.29
N VAL A 189 -6.82 -9.19 11.65
CA VAL A 189 -5.65 -10.01 11.31
C VAL A 189 -4.38 -9.24 11.66
N ASP A 190 -3.41 -9.93 12.27
CA ASP A 190 -2.07 -9.41 12.60
C ASP A 190 -1.03 -10.48 12.24
N ILE A 191 -0.39 -10.36 11.08
CA ILE A 191 0.53 -11.35 10.53
C ILE A 191 1.87 -10.69 10.20
N LYS A 192 2.95 -11.45 10.33
CA LYS A 192 4.29 -11.11 9.81
C LYS A 192 4.64 -12.04 8.67
N ASN A 193 5.21 -11.52 7.59
CA ASN A 193 5.74 -12.37 6.53
C ASN A 193 6.96 -13.18 7.00
N ASN A 194 7.38 -14.17 6.20
CA ASN A 194 8.57 -14.99 6.47
C ASN A 194 9.57 -14.88 5.29
N PRO A 195 10.82 -14.40 5.52
CA PRO A 195 11.38 -13.85 6.76
C PRO A 195 10.65 -12.58 7.21
N PRO A 196 10.63 -12.26 8.54
CA PRO A 196 9.83 -11.16 9.05
C PRO A 196 10.42 -9.80 8.66
N THR A 197 9.93 -9.22 7.59
CA THR A 197 10.31 -7.90 7.08
C THR A 197 9.11 -6.96 7.00
N SER A 198 7.93 -7.53 6.80
CA SER A 198 6.68 -6.81 6.64
C SER A 198 5.64 -7.23 7.68
N HIS A 199 4.84 -6.28 8.08
CA HIS A 199 3.64 -6.44 8.89
C HIS A 199 2.43 -6.38 7.96
N ILE A 200 1.56 -7.36 8.07
CA ILE A 200 0.32 -7.48 7.31
C ILE A 200 -0.82 -7.44 8.31
N ALA A 201 -1.69 -6.46 8.20
CA ALA A 201 -2.83 -6.30 9.09
C ALA A 201 -4.12 -6.09 8.31
N ILE A 202 -5.21 -6.64 8.83
CA ILE A 202 -6.56 -6.24 8.45
C ILE A 202 -7.19 -5.53 9.64
N LEU A 203 -7.60 -4.29 9.39
CA LEU A 203 -8.22 -3.41 10.36
C LEU A 203 -9.68 -3.15 9.98
N SER A 204 -10.55 -2.96 10.98
CA SER A 204 -11.93 -2.50 10.79
C SER A 204 -12.31 -1.51 11.88
N LYS A 205 -13.45 -0.84 11.71
CA LYS A 205 -14.13 -0.19 12.82
C LYS A 205 -14.57 -1.23 13.83
N GLY A 206 -14.49 -0.89 15.10
CA GLY A 206 -15.09 -1.67 16.19
C GLY A 206 -16.61 -1.56 16.22
#